data_f0844fc495776493242cacb2649a007c
#
_entry.id   f0844fc495776493242cacb2649a007c
#
_cell.length_a   1.000
_cell.length_b   1.000
_cell.length_c   1.000
_cell.angle_alpha   90.00
_cell.angle_beta   90.00
_cell.angle_gamma   90.00
#
_symmetry.space_group_name_H-M   'P 1'
#
loop_
_entity.id
_entity.type
_entity.pdbx_description
1 polymer ?
#
loop_
_entity_poly.entity_id
_entity_poly.type
_entity_poly.pdbx_seq_one_letter_code
_entity_poly.pdbx_strand_id
1 'polypeptide(L)'
;MFSYIHQNFNLDNTAAIHMASKNKNWSNMFRLSATLNEPVDVDILQSSVNEISKRFPTIISCIKKGFFSYYQQSLKTPLLIEKETELLKPMSNKTLANQAIRILYNKHLIHIEFFHAITDGKGGIVFLKALIYEYLKQKENLKINDSTILKAEALPEKEELVDAYTGITTNFKYKAKHNTKKTFQISD
;
A
#
# COMPACT_ATOMS: atom_id res chain seq x y z
N MET A 1 -13.92 17.95 -10.02
CA MET A 1 -14.55 16.60 -10.09
C MET A 1 -13.41 15.58 -10.21
N PHE A 2 -13.08 14.86 -9.12
CA PHE A 2 -11.96 13.93 -9.10
C PHE A 2 -12.38 12.65 -9.83
N SER A 3 -11.86 12.44 -11.05
CA SER A 3 -12.00 11.17 -11.74
C SER A 3 -10.95 10.20 -11.18
N TYR A 4 -11.32 9.39 -10.19
CA TYR A 4 -10.51 8.24 -9.81
C TYR A 4 -10.52 7.25 -10.96
N ILE A 5 -9.35 6.94 -11.52
CA ILE A 5 -9.21 5.87 -12.51
C ILE A 5 -9.55 4.56 -11.81
N HIS A 6 -10.76 4.06 -12.07
CA HIS A 6 -11.22 2.81 -11.50
C HIS A 6 -10.55 1.65 -12.24
N GLN A 7 -9.56 1.02 -11.63
CA GLN A 7 -8.82 -0.09 -12.20
C GLN A 7 -8.88 -1.32 -11.28
N ASN A 8 -8.99 -2.47 -11.91
CA ASN A 8 -8.82 -3.76 -11.26
C ASN A 8 -7.43 -4.29 -11.61
N PHE A 9 -6.74 -4.82 -10.61
CA PHE A 9 -5.43 -5.44 -10.75
C PHE A 9 -5.53 -6.89 -10.32
N ASN A 10 -4.85 -7.77 -11.02
CA ASN A 10 -4.70 -9.14 -10.54
C ASN A 10 -3.77 -9.15 -9.32
N LEU A 11 -4.12 -9.92 -8.32
CA LEU A 11 -3.18 -10.20 -7.23
C LEU A 11 -2.11 -11.14 -7.75
N ASP A 12 -0.85 -10.82 -7.47
CA ASP A 12 0.25 -11.72 -7.70
C ASP A 12 0.23 -12.92 -6.73
N ASN A 13 1.11 -13.89 -6.96
CA ASN A 13 1.21 -15.07 -6.10
C ASN A 13 1.58 -14.73 -4.67
N THR A 14 2.40 -13.69 -4.46
CA THR A 14 2.82 -13.22 -3.12
C THR A 14 1.64 -12.62 -2.38
N ALA A 15 0.85 -11.80 -3.03
CA ALA A 15 -0.37 -11.22 -2.48
C ALA A 15 -1.40 -12.31 -2.12
N ALA A 16 -1.53 -13.36 -2.95
CA ALA A 16 -2.38 -14.51 -2.65
C ALA A 16 -1.93 -15.26 -1.39
N ILE A 17 -0.61 -15.42 -1.19
CA ILE A 17 -0.02 -16.00 0.03
C ILE A 17 -0.37 -15.15 1.25
N HIS A 18 -0.24 -13.82 1.17
CA HIS A 18 -0.60 -12.93 2.28
C HIS A 18 -2.08 -13.00 2.64
N MET A 19 -2.96 -13.18 1.66
CA MET A 19 -4.39 -13.40 1.91
C MET A 19 -4.66 -14.75 2.59
N ALA A 20 -3.99 -15.82 2.14
CA ALA A 20 -4.18 -17.17 2.65
C ALA A 20 -3.58 -17.39 4.05
N SER A 21 -2.44 -16.76 4.35
CA SER A 21 -1.73 -16.91 5.63
C SER A 21 -2.28 -16.02 6.76
N LYS A 22 -3.15 -15.07 6.43
CA LYS A 22 -3.77 -14.18 7.41
C LYS A 22 -4.64 -14.98 8.39
N ASN A 23 -4.39 -14.82 9.69
CA ASN A 23 -5.16 -15.42 10.76
C ASN A 23 -5.24 -14.49 11.98
N LYS A 24 -5.79 -14.95 13.11
CA LYS A 24 -5.95 -14.15 14.35
C LYS A 24 -4.62 -13.66 14.93
N ASN A 25 -3.53 -14.43 14.75
CA ASN A 25 -2.22 -14.15 15.32
C ASN A 25 -1.27 -13.49 14.29
N TRP A 26 -1.64 -13.49 13.00
CA TRP A 26 -0.79 -13.01 11.92
C TRP A 26 -1.60 -12.14 10.96
N SER A 27 -1.41 -10.82 11.07
CA SER A 27 -2.20 -9.84 10.31
C SER A 27 -1.66 -9.54 8.91
N ASN A 28 -0.41 -9.92 8.59
CA ASN A 28 0.28 -9.56 7.35
C ASN A 28 0.27 -8.04 7.06
N MET A 29 0.49 -7.26 8.09
CA MET A 29 0.54 -5.81 8.01
C MET A 29 1.92 -5.30 8.40
N PHE A 30 2.32 -4.19 7.82
CA PHE A 30 3.47 -3.43 8.28
C PHE A 30 3.15 -1.95 8.34
N ARG A 31 3.92 -1.22 9.12
CA ARG A 31 3.78 0.22 9.32
C ARG A 31 5.08 0.92 8.96
N LEU A 32 4.95 2.05 8.28
CA LEU A 32 5.99 3.04 8.12
C LEU A 32 5.56 4.33 8.80
N SER A 33 6.51 5.07 9.33
CA SER A 33 6.24 6.28 10.10
C SER A 33 7.20 7.40 9.74
N ALA A 34 6.69 8.62 9.72
CA ALA A 34 7.50 9.83 9.65
C ALA A 34 7.25 10.68 10.90
N THR A 35 8.32 11.22 11.45
CA THR A 35 8.26 12.19 12.57
C THR A 35 8.50 13.58 12.02
N LEU A 36 7.63 14.52 12.34
CA LEU A 36 7.74 15.93 11.99
C LEU A 36 8.26 16.74 13.18
N ASN A 37 8.88 17.87 12.90
CA ASN A 37 9.32 18.80 13.94
C ASN A 37 8.14 19.56 14.59
N GLU A 38 7.04 19.71 13.84
CA GLU A 38 5.82 20.40 14.27
C GLU A 38 4.64 19.44 14.31
N PRO A 39 3.57 19.78 15.05
CA PRO A 39 2.34 19.00 15.01
C PRO A 39 1.79 18.85 13.58
N VAL A 40 1.21 17.69 13.30
CA VAL A 40 0.58 17.39 12.02
C VAL A 40 -0.61 18.32 11.82
N ASP A 41 -0.62 19.04 10.70
CA ASP A 41 -1.80 19.73 10.19
C ASP A 41 -2.69 18.72 9.47
N VAL A 42 -3.87 18.48 10.05
CA VAL A 42 -4.78 17.41 9.61
C VAL A 42 -5.38 17.72 8.24
N ASP A 43 -5.72 19.00 7.99
CA ASP A 43 -6.34 19.42 6.74
C ASP A 43 -5.34 19.34 5.58
N ILE A 44 -4.11 19.78 5.81
CA ILE A 44 -3.02 19.67 4.84
C ILE A 44 -2.69 18.19 4.59
N LEU A 45 -2.65 17.33 5.62
CA LEU A 45 -2.40 15.92 5.43
C LEU A 45 -3.49 15.26 4.58
N GLN A 46 -4.77 15.56 4.86
CA GLN A 46 -5.87 15.03 4.05
C GLN A 46 -5.80 15.52 2.59
N SER A 47 -5.50 16.79 2.39
CA SER A 47 -5.30 17.36 1.06
C SER A 47 -4.17 16.67 0.31
N SER A 48 -3.04 16.43 0.98
CA SER A 48 -1.87 15.76 0.41
C SER A 48 -2.18 14.32 0.02
N VAL A 49 -2.93 13.58 0.84
CA VAL A 49 -3.39 12.23 0.51
C VAL A 49 -4.26 12.24 -0.74
N ASN A 50 -5.17 13.19 -0.86
CA ASN A 50 -6.04 13.31 -2.03
C ASN A 50 -5.22 13.58 -3.32
N GLU A 51 -4.19 14.42 -3.23
CA GLU A 51 -3.35 14.73 -4.39
C GLU A 51 -2.52 13.54 -4.85
N ILE A 52 -1.85 12.82 -3.93
CA ILE A 52 -1.01 11.68 -4.31
C ILE A 52 -1.81 10.44 -4.70
N SER A 53 -3.11 10.36 -4.35
CA SER A 53 -3.93 9.17 -4.61
C SER A 53 -4.00 8.78 -6.08
N LYS A 54 -3.93 9.74 -6.99
CA LYS A 54 -3.93 9.48 -8.44
C LYS A 54 -2.64 8.86 -8.94
N ARG A 55 -1.53 9.17 -8.27
CA ARG A 55 -0.19 8.65 -8.61
C ARG A 55 0.01 7.21 -8.15
N PHE A 56 -0.72 6.77 -7.13
CA PHE A 56 -0.52 5.46 -6.50
C PHE A 56 -1.81 4.61 -6.47
N PRO A 57 -2.44 4.33 -7.62
CA PRO A 57 -3.73 3.62 -7.65
C PRO A 57 -3.65 2.18 -7.16
N THR A 58 -2.48 1.54 -7.23
CA THR A 58 -2.23 0.21 -6.68
C THR A 58 -2.08 0.22 -5.17
N ILE A 59 -1.55 1.29 -4.58
CA ILE A 59 -1.41 1.43 -3.13
C ILE A 59 -2.71 1.91 -2.50
N ILE A 60 -3.34 2.95 -3.08
CA ILE A 60 -4.64 3.47 -2.65
C ILE A 60 -5.75 2.54 -3.17
N SER A 61 -5.87 1.38 -2.55
CA SER A 61 -6.66 0.27 -3.07
C SER A 61 -7.32 -0.55 -1.96
N CYS A 62 -8.20 -1.44 -2.38
CA CYS A 62 -8.86 -2.44 -1.55
C CYS A 62 -8.71 -3.83 -2.19
N ILE A 63 -9.02 -4.88 -1.42
CA ILE A 63 -8.97 -6.26 -1.89
C ILE A 63 -10.39 -6.82 -1.90
N LYS A 64 -10.88 -7.17 -3.06
CA LYS A 64 -12.21 -7.74 -3.28
C LYS A 64 -12.14 -9.24 -3.47
N LYS A 65 -13.17 -9.92 -3.00
CA LYS A 65 -13.37 -11.34 -3.28
C LYS A 65 -14.12 -11.49 -4.60
N GLY A 66 -13.50 -12.10 -5.59
CA GLY A 66 -14.13 -12.54 -6.82
C GLY A 66 -14.78 -13.91 -6.69
N PHE A 67 -15.21 -14.49 -7.79
CA PHE A 67 -15.85 -15.82 -7.80
C PHE A 67 -14.86 -16.93 -7.48
N PHE A 68 -13.66 -16.90 -8.08
CA PHE A 68 -12.62 -17.92 -7.88
C PHE A 68 -11.41 -17.43 -7.08
N SER A 69 -11.15 -16.12 -7.04
CA SER A 69 -9.94 -15.55 -6.44
C SER A 69 -10.20 -14.16 -5.88
N TYR A 70 -9.24 -13.63 -5.15
CA TYR A 70 -9.23 -12.23 -4.77
C TYR A 70 -8.60 -11.38 -5.90
N TYR A 71 -9.00 -10.11 -5.97
CA TYR A 71 -8.41 -9.12 -6.85
C TYR A 71 -8.28 -7.79 -6.12
N GLN A 72 -7.35 -6.99 -6.55
CA GLN A 72 -7.12 -5.65 -6.04
C GLN A 72 -7.87 -4.63 -6.89
N GLN A 73 -8.39 -3.59 -6.25
CA GLN A 73 -9.15 -2.55 -6.91
C GLN A 73 -8.77 -1.18 -6.35
N SER A 74 -8.46 -0.19 -7.19
CA SER A 74 -8.25 1.18 -6.74
C SER A 74 -9.50 1.73 -6.07
N LEU A 75 -9.32 2.56 -5.03
CA LEU A 75 -10.45 3.15 -4.31
C LEU A 75 -11.23 4.09 -5.23
N LYS A 76 -12.55 4.07 -5.10
CA LYS A 76 -13.48 4.97 -5.80
C LYS A 76 -13.71 6.28 -5.04
N THR A 77 -13.49 6.23 -3.75
CA THR A 77 -13.71 7.34 -2.82
C THR A 77 -12.38 7.78 -2.22
N PRO A 78 -12.26 9.03 -1.78
CA PRO A 78 -11.07 9.49 -1.08
C PRO A 78 -10.74 8.60 0.11
N LEU A 79 -9.44 8.29 0.28
CA LEU A 79 -8.94 7.65 1.49
C LEU A 79 -8.95 8.70 2.61
N LEU A 80 -9.74 8.45 3.65
CA LEU A 80 -9.78 9.34 4.81
C LEU A 80 -8.63 9.00 5.77
N ILE A 81 -8.00 10.03 6.29
CA ILE A 81 -7.01 9.90 7.36
C ILE A 81 -7.73 9.73 8.71
N GLU A 82 -7.10 9.05 9.62
CA GLU A 82 -7.66 8.74 10.94
C GLU A 82 -6.67 9.12 12.05
N LYS A 83 -7.19 9.54 13.20
CA LYS A 83 -6.35 9.69 14.39
C LYS A 83 -5.95 8.30 14.89
N GLU A 84 -4.67 8.13 15.21
CA GLU A 84 -4.21 6.86 15.77
C GLU A 84 -4.86 6.57 17.12
N THR A 85 -5.42 5.38 17.26
CA THR A 85 -6.03 4.88 18.51
C THR A 85 -5.37 3.59 18.98
N GLU A 86 -4.85 2.79 18.07
CA GLU A 86 -4.29 1.47 18.33
C GLU A 86 -3.17 1.15 17.33
N LEU A 87 -2.07 0.58 17.84
CA LEU A 87 -0.92 0.20 17.02
C LEU A 87 -1.24 -1.04 16.17
N LEU A 88 -1.09 -0.93 14.85
CA LEU A 88 -1.22 -2.04 13.91
C LEU A 88 -2.51 -2.87 14.09
N LYS A 89 -3.63 -2.19 14.34
CA LYS A 89 -4.94 -2.85 14.42
C LYS A 89 -5.18 -3.76 13.22
N PRO A 90 -5.42 -5.08 13.40
CA PRO A 90 -5.61 -6.00 12.29
C PRO A 90 -6.73 -5.57 11.35
N MET A 91 -6.51 -5.68 10.04
CA MET A 91 -7.54 -5.43 9.03
C MET A 91 -8.37 -6.70 8.81
N SER A 92 -9.66 -6.63 9.14
CA SER A 92 -10.62 -7.70 8.83
C SER A 92 -10.82 -7.84 7.32
N ASN A 93 -11.40 -8.95 6.85
CA ASN A 93 -11.76 -9.09 5.44
C ASN A 93 -12.75 -8.00 4.99
N LYS A 94 -13.65 -7.56 5.89
CA LYS A 94 -14.56 -6.45 5.63
C LYS A 94 -13.80 -5.13 5.49
N THR A 95 -12.77 -4.89 6.31
CA THR A 95 -11.91 -3.72 6.19
C THR A 95 -11.14 -3.74 4.88
N LEU A 96 -10.49 -4.87 4.55
CA LEU A 96 -9.73 -5.04 3.31
C LEU A 96 -10.59 -4.86 2.06
N ALA A 97 -11.88 -5.24 2.12
CA ALA A 97 -12.81 -5.01 1.04
C ALA A 97 -13.18 -3.54 0.82
N ASN A 98 -12.90 -2.67 1.78
CA ASN A 98 -13.09 -1.22 1.67
C ASN A 98 -11.78 -0.49 1.43
N GLN A 99 -10.72 -0.84 2.15
CA GLN A 99 -9.38 -0.26 2.02
C GLN A 99 -8.33 -1.23 2.57
N ALA A 100 -7.19 -1.34 1.89
CA ALA A 100 -6.06 -2.17 2.30
C ALA A 100 -4.86 -1.34 2.82
N ILE A 101 -5.07 -0.04 2.98
CA ILE A 101 -4.15 0.95 3.53
C ILE A 101 -4.88 1.81 4.55
N ARG A 102 -4.18 2.27 5.58
CA ARG A 102 -4.62 3.32 6.50
C ARG A 102 -3.53 4.38 6.63
N ILE A 103 -3.93 5.63 6.67
CA ILE A 103 -3.07 6.76 6.99
C ILE A 103 -3.55 7.34 8.30
N LEU A 104 -2.66 7.32 9.28
CA LEU A 104 -2.96 7.71 10.65
C LEU A 104 -2.07 8.88 11.07
N TYR A 105 -2.55 9.69 11.99
CA TYR A 105 -1.76 10.76 12.59
C TYR A 105 -1.84 10.76 14.10
N ASN A 106 -0.74 11.16 14.76
CA ASN A 106 -0.67 11.33 16.20
C ASN A 106 0.36 12.40 16.54
N LYS A 107 -0.10 13.56 17.02
CA LYS A 107 0.77 14.72 17.33
C LYS A 107 1.73 15.06 16.18
N HIS A 108 3.00 14.65 16.27
CA HIS A 108 4.07 14.90 15.30
C HIS A 108 4.31 13.72 14.34
N LEU A 109 3.49 12.69 14.42
CA LEU A 109 3.70 11.44 13.69
C LEU A 109 2.66 11.26 12.59
N ILE A 110 3.13 10.89 11.42
CA ILE A 110 2.31 10.37 10.31
C ILE A 110 2.68 8.90 10.17
N HIS A 111 1.67 8.03 10.27
CA HIS A 111 1.83 6.59 10.11
C HIS A 111 1.07 6.12 8.88
N ILE A 112 1.65 5.16 8.17
CA ILE A 112 0.97 4.47 7.09
C ILE A 112 1.04 3.00 7.39
N GLU A 113 -0.11 2.36 7.44
CA GLU A 113 -0.27 0.93 7.63
C GLU A 113 -0.73 0.29 6.33
N PHE A 114 0.02 -0.69 5.88
CA PHE A 114 -0.26 -1.42 4.66
C PHE A 114 -0.62 -2.87 4.99
N PHE A 115 -1.62 -3.38 4.31
CA PHE A 115 -1.75 -4.83 4.18
C PHE A 115 -0.76 -5.31 3.13
N HIS A 116 0.10 -6.27 3.47
CA HIS A 116 1.31 -6.60 2.68
C HIS A 116 1.02 -7.12 1.26
N ALA A 117 -0.23 -7.46 0.95
CA ALA A 117 -0.63 -7.86 -0.40
C ALA A 117 -0.69 -6.70 -1.42
N ILE A 118 -0.72 -5.43 -0.98
CA ILE A 118 -0.81 -4.30 -1.90
C ILE A 118 0.54 -3.68 -2.25
N THR A 119 1.54 -3.88 -1.39
CA THR A 119 2.90 -3.36 -1.60
C THR A 119 3.88 -4.02 -0.63
N ASP A 120 5.15 -3.98 -0.98
CA ASP A 120 6.28 -4.35 -0.12
C ASP A 120 6.87 -3.14 0.61
N GLY A 121 7.92 -3.36 1.40
CA GLY A 121 8.59 -2.29 2.14
C GLY A 121 9.20 -1.21 1.22
N LYS A 122 9.68 -1.57 0.04
CA LYS A 122 10.25 -0.63 -0.94
C LYS A 122 9.17 0.28 -1.51
N GLY A 123 8.08 -0.29 -1.98
CA GLY A 123 6.92 0.47 -2.49
C GLY A 123 6.30 1.35 -1.41
N GLY A 124 6.20 0.83 -0.17
CA GLY A 124 5.73 1.61 0.97
C GLY A 124 6.60 2.82 1.29
N ILE A 125 7.95 2.70 1.22
CA ILE A 125 8.87 3.84 1.42
C ILE A 125 8.73 4.87 0.30
N VAL A 126 8.58 4.45 -0.95
CA VAL A 126 8.34 5.37 -2.07
C VAL A 126 7.05 6.16 -1.85
N PHE A 127 5.98 5.50 -1.44
CA PHE A 127 4.71 6.14 -1.12
C PHE A 127 4.85 7.11 0.06
N LEU A 128 5.49 6.71 1.16
CA LEU A 128 5.73 7.59 2.31
C LEU A 128 6.49 8.84 1.92
N LYS A 129 7.57 8.73 1.15
CA LYS A 129 8.35 9.88 0.66
C LYS A 129 7.49 10.83 -0.16
N ALA A 130 6.67 10.31 -1.06
CA ALA A 130 5.77 11.12 -1.88
C ALA A 130 4.73 11.87 -1.03
N LEU A 131 4.14 11.18 -0.03
CA LEU A 131 3.17 11.80 0.88
C LEU A 131 3.80 12.91 1.71
N ILE A 132 4.96 12.68 2.33
CA ILE A 132 5.65 13.67 3.16
C ILE A 132 6.11 14.86 2.31
N TYR A 133 6.60 14.60 1.09
CA TYR A 133 6.97 15.68 0.17
C TYR A 133 5.75 16.57 -0.16
N GLU A 134 4.61 15.98 -0.53
CA GLU A 134 3.41 16.73 -0.87
C GLU A 134 2.87 17.50 0.34
N TYR A 135 2.92 16.89 1.53
CA TYR A 135 2.56 17.55 2.79
C TYR A 135 3.43 18.78 3.07
N LEU A 136 4.75 18.66 2.99
CA LEU A 136 5.68 19.78 3.24
C LEU A 136 5.58 20.84 2.13
N LYS A 137 5.36 20.44 0.88
CA LYS A 137 5.12 21.35 -0.24
C LYS A 137 3.89 22.23 0.02
N GLN A 138 2.77 21.64 0.50
CA GLN A 138 1.56 22.39 0.80
C GLN A 138 1.70 23.23 2.07
N LYS A 139 2.37 22.72 3.11
CA LYS A 139 2.53 23.41 4.40
C LYS A 139 3.52 24.57 4.35
N GLU A 140 4.66 24.36 3.69
CA GLU A 140 5.81 25.28 3.75
C GLU A 140 6.17 25.87 2.39
N ASN A 141 5.38 25.60 1.34
CA ASN A 141 5.71 25.93 -0.04
C ASN A 141 7.09 25.40 -0.47
N LEU A 142 7.47 24.25 0.08
CA LEU A 142 8.79 23.67 -0.10
C LEU A 142 8.94 23.10 -1.53
N LYS A 143 10.02 23.46 -2.21
CA LYS A 143 10.36 22.93 -3.52
C LYS A 143 11.65 22.10 -3.41
N ILE A 144 11.50 20.79 -3.33
CA ILE A 144 12.64 19.86 -3.36
C ILE A 144 12.79 19.34 -4.79
N ASN A 145 14.02 19.43 -5.31
CA ASN A 145 14.35 18.83 -6.60
C ASN A 145 15.12 17.52 -6.37
N ASP A 146 14.39 16.48 -5.98
CA ASP A 146 14.90 15.12 -5.80
C ASP A 146 14.17 14.19 -6.77
N SER A 147 14.91 13.62 -7.70
CA SER A 147 14.38 12.68 -8.70
C SER A 147 13.93 11.34 -8.12
N THR A 148 14.28 11.04 -6.87
CA THR A 148 13.84 9.81 -6.17
C THR A 148 12.44 9.93 -5.58
N ILE A 149 11.88 11.14 -5.54
CA ILE A 149 10.54 11.41 -5.04
C ILE A 149 9.56 11.41 -6.21
N LEU A 150 8.60 10.50 -6.19
CA LEU A 150 7.51 10.47 -7.16
C LEU A 150 6.50 11.57 -6.83
N LYS A 151 6.41 12.57 -7.71
CA LYS A 151 5.53 13.74 -7.51
C LYS A 151 4.09 13.40 -7.90
N ALA A 152 3.14 14.04 -7.24
CA ALA A 152 1.70 13.82 -7.44
C ALA A 152 1.23 14.11 -8.88
N GLU A 153 1.91 15.03 -9.57
CA GLU A 153 1.58 15.44 -10.94
C GLU A 153 1.95 14.39 -12.00
N ALA A 154 2.90 13.47 -11.67
CA ALA A 154 3.28 12.40 -12.57
C ALA A 154 2.21 11.30 -12.58
N LEU A 155 1.79 10.86 -13.76
CA LEU A 155 0.92 9.69 -13.87
C LEU A 155 1.75 8.40 -13.65
N PRO A 156 1.12 7.33 -13.14
CA PRO A 156 1.80 6.04 -13.03
C PRO A 156 2.15 5.50 -14.43
N GLU A 157 3.33 4.92 -14.56
CA GLU A 157 3.74 4.22 -15.78
C GLU A 157 3.01 2.87 -15.87
N LYS A 158 2.86 2.34 -17.10
CA LYS A 158 2.14 1.06 -17.29
C LYS A 158 2.80 -0.09 -16.53
N GLU A 159 4.11 -0.08 -16.45
CA GLU A 159 4.94 -1.07 -15.75
C GLU A 159 4.70 -1.09 -14.25
N GLU A 160 4.31 0.05 -13.66
CA GLU A 160 3.95 0.16 -12.23
C GLU A 160 2.56 -0.42 -11.92
N LEU A 161 1.75 -0.63 -12.94
CA LEU A 161 0.37 -1.13 -12.84
C LEU A 161 0.24 -2.61 -13.15
N VAL A 162 1.33 -3.28 -13.54
CA VAL A 162 1.34 -4.69 -13.97
C VAL A 162 2.19 -5.50 -13.00
N ASP A 163 1.79 -6.75 -12.74
CA ASP A 163 2.61 -7.70 -11.99
C ASP A 163 3.92 -7.97 -12.76
N ALA A 164 5.05 -7.60 -12.16
CA ALA A 164 6.38 -7.76 -12.73
C ALA A 164 6.73 -9.24 -13.02
N TYR A 165 6.09 -10.19 -12.34
CA TYR A 165 6.32 -11.63 -12.53
C TYR A 165 5.65 -12.18 -13.79
N THR A 166 4.56 -11.59 -14.26
CA THR A 166 3.85 -12.09 -15.46
C THR A 166 4.71 -12.01 -16.73
N GLY A 167 5.62 -11.04 -16.83
CA GLY A 167 6.55 -10.91 -17.94
C GLY A 167 7.73 -11.90 -17.91
N ILE A 168 8.11 -12.37 -16.72
CA ILE A 168 9.29 -13.23 -16.52
C ILE A 168 8.90 -14.70 -16.59
N THR A 169 7.72 -15.09 -16.12
CA THR A 169 7.30 -16.50 -15.97
C THR A 169 6.84 -17.15 -17.27
N THR A 170 6.52 -16.41 -18.32
CA THR A 170 6.11 -16.96 -19.63
C THR A 170 7.22 -17.75 -20.32
N ASN A 171 8.49 -17.59 -19.95
CA ASN A 171 9.64 -18.26 -20.56
C ASN A 171 10.27 -19.37 -19.72
N PHE A 172 9.82 -19.64 -18.50
CA PHE A 172 10.38 -20.69 -17.65
C PHE A 172 9.43 -21.89 -17.52
N LYS A 173 9.69 -22.97 -18.27
CA LYS A 173 9.13 -24.30 -17.96
C LYS A 173 9.86 -24.86 -16.75
N TYR A 174 9.37 -24.55 -15.54
CA TYR A 174 9.91 -25.12 -14.32
C TYR A 174 9.42 -26.58 -14.18
N LYS A 175 10.31 -27.56 -14.34
CA LYS A 175 10.05 -28.92 -13.90
C LYS A 175 10.27 -28.96 -12.38
N ALA A 176 9.19 -28.91 -11.62
CA ALA A 176 9.25 -29.12 -10.16
C ALA A 176 9.82 -30.52 -9.87
N LYS A 177 11.07 -30.63 -9.40
CA LYS A 177 11.56 -31.81 -8.71
C LYS A 177 10.94 -31.77 -7.31
N HIS A 178 9.99 -32.67 -7.07
CA HIS A 178 9.48 -32.92 -5.72
C HIS A 178 10.61 -33.49 -4.86
N ASN A 179 11.29 -32.65 -4.13
CA ASN A 179 12.18 -33.04 -3.04
C ASN A 179 11.45 -32.70 -1.74
N THR A 180 10.68 -33.63 -1.22
CA THR A 180 10.05 -33.57 0.10
C THR A 180 11.11 -33.67 1.18
N LYS A 181 11.90 -32.61 1.39
CA LYS A 181 12.67 -32.48 2.63
C LYS A 181 11.70 -32.01 3.72
N LYS A 182 11.61 -32.79 4.80
CA LYS A 182 10.85 -32.44 6.00
C LYS A 182 11.32 -31.06 6.48
N THR A 183 10.42 -30.11 6.58
CA THR A 183 10.65 -28.82 7.24
C THR A 183 10.76 -29.06 8.74
N PHE A 184 11.83 -28.61 9.36
CA PHE A 184 11.97 -28.61 10.81
C PHE A 184 11.17 -27.41 11.36
N GLN A 185 10.25 -27.68 12.29
CA GLN A 185 9.72 -26.65 13.17
C GLN A 185 10.72 -26.45 14.31
N ILE A 186 11.16 -25.21 14.50
CA ILE A 186 11.86 -24.81 15.72
C ILE A 186 10.77 -24.70 16.78
N SER A 187 10.78 -25.60 17.77
CA SER A 187 9.97 -25.46 18.98
C SER A 187 10.79 -24.67 20.00
N ASP A 188 10.17 -23.63 20.59
CA ASP A 188 10.70 -22.93 21.75
C ASP A 188 10.82 -23.86 22.97
#